data_d203866cf10b2d9feecc57ad2c4bd8f2
#
_entry.id   d203866cf10b2d9feecc57ad2c4bd8f2
#
_cell.length_a   1.000
_cell.length_b   1.000
_cell.length_c   1.000
_cell.angle_alpha   90.00
_cell.angle_beta   90.00
_cell.angle_gamma   90.00
#
_symmetry.space_group_name_H-M   'P 1'
#
loop_
_entity.id
_entity.type
_entity.pdbx_description
1 polymer ?
#
loop_
_entity_poly.entity_id
_entity_poly.type
_entity_poly.pdbx_seq_one_letter_code
_entity_poly.pdbx_strand_id
1 'polypeptide(L)'
;MEIREVGGNFWRRFSGSIDLGYTFTKASERTQFNLNSNLIFSTERYSASFAYDTIFSNSKGEKDIDRRVLTLESHRYMGKGWQVFGRGKWEHNLELELDERFSFLGGPAYDVFKTNRSLFRLGGGISYTKERYFEKETVNNAEAAFGIDYQLFKLYTPKVDWINNFFVYPNITTSGRVRLELDTKLRLEIFKDFFINFSFYDSYDNQPPSETATKNDYRFVTGVSWSFN
;
A
#
# COMPACT_ATOMS: atom_id res chain seq x y z
N MET A 1 14.54 -4.06 -1.02
CA MET A 1 14.89 -5.37 -0.43
C MET A 1 16.38 -5.37 -0.16
N GLU A 2 16.79 -5.15 1.09
CA GLU A 2 18.19 -5.30 1.45
C GLU A 2 18.57 -6.79 1.46
N ILE A 3 19.75 -7.11 0.91
CA ILE A 3 20.34 -8.43 1.07
C ILE A 3 20.83 -8.49 2.51
N ARG A 4 20.10 -9.18 3.37
CA ARG A 4 20.49 -9.39 4.76
C ARG A 4 21.05 -10.77 4.95
N GLU A 5 22.14 -10.86 5.70
CA GLU A 5 22.54 -12.13 6.32
C GLU A 5 21.43 -12.60 7.25
N VAL A 6 20.74 -13.69 6.88
CA VAL A 6 19.67 -14.31 7.68
C VAL A 6 20.24 -15.17 8.82
N GLY A 7 21.48 -14.94 9.21
CA GLY A 7 22.17 -15.60 10.31
C GLY A 7 22.61 -14.60 11.37
N GLY A 8 21.73 -14.19 12.30
CA GLY A 8 22.09 -13.22 13.34
C GLY A 8 21.00 -13.02 14.37
N ASN A 9 21.23 -12.09 15.28
CA ASN A 9 20.32 -11.71 16.36
C ASN A 9 18.89 -11.50 15.81
N PHE A 10 17.87 -11.96 16.53
CA PHE A 10 16.44 -11.85 16.22
C PHE A 10 16.04 -10.45 15.75
N TRP A 11 16.54 -9.40 16.39
CA TRP A 11 16.24 -8.01 16.06
C TRP A 11 16.73 -7.55 14.68
N ARG A 12 17.77 -8.17 14.12
CA ARG A 12 18.25 -7.88 12.77
C ARG A 12 17.30 -8.35 11.65
N ARG A 13 16.27 -9.09 12.00
CA ARG A 13 15.23 -9.54 11.06
C ARG A 13 14.16 -8.49 10.82
N PHE A 14 14.15 -7.43 11.64
CA PHE A 14 13.24 -6.32 11.50
C PHE A 14 13.87 -5.19 10.69
N SER A 15 13.05 -4.57 9.85
CA SER A 15 13.34 -3.31 9.17
C SER A 15 12.07 -2.51 9.05
N GLY A 16 12.21 -1.21 8.89
CA GLY A 16 11.05 -0.37 8.72
C GLY A 16 11.40 1.03 8.25
N SER A 17 10.35 1.79 8.00
CA SER A 17 10.43 3.22 7.71
C SER A 17 9.26 3.94 8.35
N ILE A 18 9.49 5.20 8.68
CA ILE A 18 8.47 6.17 9.06
C ILE A 18 8.62 7.36 8.12
N ASP A 19 7.55 7.70 7.44
CA ASP A 19 7.50 8.80 6.48
C ASP A 19 6.49 9.84 6.97
N LEU A 20 6.92 11.08 7.04
CA LEU A 20 6.09 12.20 7.45
C LEU A 20 5.97 13.20 6.30
N GLY A 21 4.77 13.65 6.03
CA GLY A 21 4.49 14.72 5.09
C GLY A 21 3.59 15.78 5.73
N TYR A 22 3.90 17.03 5.47
CA TYR A 22 3.08 18.16 5.89
C TYR A 22 2.98 19.16 4.76
N THR A 23 1.75 19.59 4.47
CA THR A 23 1.47 20.60 3.45
C THR A 23 0.54 21.65 4.03
N PHE A 24 0.87 22.93 3.80
CA PHE A 24 0.00 24.06 4.10
C PHE A 24 -0.22 24.89 2.85
N THR A 25 -1.48 25.11 2.48
CA THR A 25 -1.87 25.93 1.32
C THR A 25 -2.65 27.14 1.80
N LYS A 26 -2.01 28.33 1.75
CA LYS A 26 -2.58 29.58 2.24
C LYS A 26 -3.86 29.99 1.50
N ALA A 27 -3.94 29.73 0.20
CA ALA A 27 -5.08 30.17 -0.64
C ALA A 27 -6.41 29.51 -0.23
N SER A 28 -6.39 28.26 0.21
CA SER A 28 -7.55 27.51 0.69
C SER A 28 -7.56 27.31 2.22
N GLU A 29 -6.60 27.91 2.93
CA GLU A 29 -6.35 27.64 4.36
C GLU A 29 -6.34 26.13 4.68
N ARG A 30 -5.83 25.33 3.73
CA ARG A 30 -5.77 23.87 3.85
C ARG A 30 -4.48 23.44 4.53
N THR A 31 -4.63 22.65 5.57
CA THR A 31 -3.55 21.94 6.24
C THR A 31 -3.71 20.45 5.99
N GLN A 32 -2.64 19.80 5.53
CA GLN A 32 -2.63 18.36 5.32
C GLN A 32 -1.44 17.74 6.05
N PHE A 33 -1.69 16.67 6.77
CA PHE A 33 -0.71 15.83 7.43
C PHE A 33 -0.80 14.41 6.91
N ASN A 34 0.37 13.81 6.59
CA ASN A 34 0.49 12.44 6.14
C ASN A 34 1.49 11.69 7.02
N LEU A 35 1.12 10.49 7.45
CA LEU A 35 2.02 9.57 8.13
C LEU A 35 1.91 8.21 7.44
N ASN A 36 3.07 7.68 7.00
CA ASN A 36 3.18 6.30 6.57
C ASN A 36 4.21 5.61 7.47
N SER A 37 3.89 4.44 7.96
CA SER A 37 4.80 3.61 8.72
C SER A 37 4.78 2.19 8.19
N ASN A 38 5.95 1.57 8.12
CA ASN A 38 6.09 0.21 7.65
C ASN A 38 7.10 -0.53 8.55
N LEU A 39 6.73 -1.73 8.99
CA LEU A 39 7.56 -2.64 9.73
C LEU A 39 7.57 -4.00 9.02
N ILE A 40 8.75 -4.52 8.71
CA ILE A 40 8.94 -5.78 8.00
C ILE A 40 9.76 -6.71 8.86
N PHE A 41 9.27 -7.92 9.05
CA PHE A 41 10.01 -9.05 9.60
C PHE A 41 10.33 -10.02 8.48
N SER A 42 11.59 -10.43 8.32
CA SER A 42 12.01 -11.31 7.23
C SER A 42 12.90 -12.45 7.72
N THR A 43 12.63 -13.63 7.18
CA THR A 43 13.44 -14.83 7.31
C THR A 43 13.67 -15.45 5.92
N GLU A 44 14.44 -16.53 5.83
CA GLU A 44 14.65 -17.25 4.56
C GLU A 44 13.35 -17.81 3.96
N ARG A 45 12.39 -18.20 4.81
CA ARG A 45 11.17 -18.91 4.40
C ARG A 45 9.90 -18.07 4.53
N TYR A 46 9.93 -17.03 5.34
CA TYR A 46 8.75 -16.22 5.66
C TYR A 46 9.11 -14.75 5.70
N SER A 47 8.20 -13.91 5.27
CA SER A 47 8.17 -12.50 5.62
C SER A 47 6.78 -12.11 6.10
N ALA A 48 6.75 -11.13 7.00
CA ALA A 48 5.51 -10.49 7.44
C ALA A 48 5.74 -9.00 7.47
N SER A 49 4.75 -8.22 7.07
CA SER A 49 4.79 -6.77 7.14
C SER A 49 3.54 -6.21 7.78
N PHE A 50 3.73 -5.11 8.48
CA PHE A 50 2.70 -4.26 9.02
C PHE A 50 2.90 -2.87 8.43
N ALA A 51 1.85 -2.31 7.84
CA ALA A 51 1.87 -0.93 7.33
C ALA A 51 0.66 -0.16 7.86
N TYR A 52 0.89 1.09 8.25
CA TYR A 52 -0.16 2.02 8.62
C TYR A 52 0.04 3.33 7.88
N ASP A 53 -0.98 3.71 7.12
CA ASP A 53 -0.99 4.91 6.30
C ASP A 53 -2.16 5.79 6.73
N THR A 54 -1.91 7.07 6.98
CA THR A 54 -2.97 8.01 7.31
C THR A 54 -2.75 9.37 6.68
N ILE A 55 -3.85 9.98 6.26
CA ILE A 55 -3.89 11.32 5.68
C ILE A 55 -5.03 12.06 6.36
N PHE A 56 -4.71 13.20 6.94
CA PHE A 56 -5.68 14.15 7.48
C PHE A 56 -5.53 15.48 6.77
N SER A 57 -6.63 16.04 6.33
CA SER A 57 -6.64 17.40 5.79
C SER A 57 -7.86 18.14 6.31
N ASN A 58 -7.64 19.36 6.74
CA ASN A 58 -8.70 20.29 7.14
C ASN A 58 -8.59 21.55 6.29
N SER A 59 -9.72 22.05 5.80
CA SER A 59 -9.80 23.24 4.96
C SER A 59 -11.08 24.00 5.25
N LYS A 60 -11.02 25.33 5.28
CA LYS A 60 -12.22 26.14 5.41
C LYS A 60 -13.06 26.08 4.13
N GLY A 61 -14.28 25.54 4.25
CA GLY A 61 -15.27 25.52 3.17
C GLY A 61 -15.17 24.35 2.20
N GLU A 62 -14.28 23.40 2.42
CA GLU A 62 -14.20 22.13 1.66
C GLU A 62 -14.36 20.94 2.59
N LYS A 63 -14.70 19.77 2.04
CA LYS A 63 -14.77 18.51 2.80
C LYS A 63 -13.39 18.18 3.39
N ASP A 64 -13.36 17.80 4.66
CA ASP A 64 -12.17 17.25 5.29
C ASP A 64 -11.78 15.94 4.64
N ILE A 65 -10.47 15.69 4.55
CA ILE A 65 -9.92 14.41 4.15
C ILE A 65 -9.55 13.64 5.41
N ASP A 66 -10.11 12.47 5.57
CA ASP A 66 -9.69 11.50 6.59
C ASP A 66 -9.61 10.13 5.92
N ARG A 67 -8.39 9.69 5.67
CA ARG A 67 -8.11 8.36 5.16
C ARG A 67 -7.13 7.64 6.08
N ARG A 68 -7.49 6.43 6.47
CA ARG A 68 -6.66 5.56 7.31
C ARG A 68 -6.66 4.17 6.72
N VAL A 69 -5.48 3.60 6.57
CA VAL A 69 -5.30 2.24 6.04
C VAL A 69 -4.35 1.48 6.94
N LEU A 70 -4.76 0.31 7.36
CA LEU A 70 -3.93 -0.67 8.05
C LEU A 70 -3.79 -1.90 7.16
N THR A 71 -2.56 -2.32 6.90
CA THR A 71 -2.27 -3.51 6.09
C THR A 71 -1.37 -4.47 6.86
N LEU A 72 -1.78 -5.73 6.91
CA LEU A 72 -0.98 -6.85 7.36
C LEU A 72 -0.76 -7.77 6.18
N GLU A 73 0.47 -8.11 5.86
CA GLU A 73 0.79 -9.02 4.76
C GLU A 73 1.81 -10.05 5.20
N SER A 74 1.65 -11.26 4.74
CA SER A 74 2.60 -12.34 4.97
C SER A 74 2.88 -13.13 3.71
N HIS A 75 4.12 -13.59 3.57
CA HIS A 75 4.57 -14.44 2.46
C HIS A 75 5.27 -15.68 3.00
N ARG A 76 4.97 -16.82 2.38
CA ARG A 76 5.71 -18.06 2.56
C ARG A 76 6.42 -18.42 1.26
N TYR A 77 7.75 -18.39 1.27
CA TYR A 77 8.57 -18.72 0.12
C TYR A 77 8.69 -20.24 -0.04
N MET A 78 8.36 -20.76 -1.21
CA MET A 78 8.31 -22.18 -1.53
C MET A 78 9.49 -22.66 -2.39
N GLY A 79 10.37 -21.72 -2.78
CA GLY A 79 11.50 -21.97 -3.67
C GLY A 79 11.16 -21.83 -5.16
N LYS A 80 12.19 -21.75 -6.00
CA LYS A 80 12.07 -21.58 -7.46
C LYS A 80 11.21 -20.36 -7.86
N GLY A 81 11.22 -19.29 -7.06
CA GLY A 81 10.43 -18.08 -7.32
C GLY A 81 8.96 -18.14 -6.84
N TRP A 82 8.46 -19.33 -6.47
CA TRP A 82 7.07 -19.47 -6.00
C TRP A 82 6.93 -19.09 -4.54
N GLN A 83 5.81 -18.48 -4.22
CA GLN A 83 5.37 -18.14 -2.87
C GLN A 83 3.85 -18.14 -2.77
N VAL A 84 3.36 -18.28 -1.54
CA VAL A 84 1.96 -18.03 -1.18
C VAL A 84 1.92 -16.81 -0.29
N PHE A 85 0.97 -15.93 -0.53
CA PHE A 85 0.79 -14.73 0.27
C PHE A 85 -0.63 -14.64 0.84
N GLY A 86 -0.74 -13.90 1.94
CA GLY A 86 -2.00 -13.48 2.54
C GLY A 86 -1.89 -12.03 2.96
N ARG A 87 -2.93 -11.23 2.67
CA ARG A 87 -3.04 -9.82 3.01
C ARG A 87 -4.37 -9.56 3.70
N GLY A 88 -4.33 -8.93 4.87
CA GLY A 88 -5.47 -8.32 5.54
C GLY A 88 -5.35 -6.81 5.45
N LYS A 89 -6.42 -6.11 5.07
CA LYS A 89 -6.46 -4.65 4.95
C LYS A 89 -7.71 -4.13 5.63
N TRP A 90 -7.55 -3.14 6.47
CA TRP A 90 -8.63 -2.29 6.97
C TRP A 90 -8.45 -0.89 6.39
N GLU A 91 -9.54 -0.28 5.94
CA GLU A 91 -9.55 1.05 5.33
C GLU A 91 -10.77 1.84 5.79
N HIS A 92 -10.54 3.11 6.11
CA HIS A 92 -11.51 4.17 6.29
C HIS A 92 -11.19 5.29 5.31
N ASN A 93 -12.19 5.85 4.61
CA ASN A 93 -11.95 6.89 3.61
C ASN A 93 -13.21 7.75 3.42
N LEU A 94 -13.16 8.97 3.97
CA LEU A 94 -14.28 9.92 3.87
C LEU A 94 -14.58 10.36 2.43
N GLU A 95 -13.57 10.46 1.56
CA GLU A 95 -13.77 10.90 0.17
C GLU A 95 -14.54 9.87 -0.65
N LEU A 96 -14.37 8.59 -0.34
CA LEU A 96 -15.11 7.49 -0.93
C LEU A 96 -16.42 7.18 -0.19
N GLU A 97 -16.81 7.99 0.79
CA GLU A 97 -17.92 7.72 1.67
C GLU A 97 -17.85 6.36 2.38
N LEU A 98 -16.64 5.85 2.53
CA LEU A 98 -16.33 4.55 3.07
C LEU A 98 -16.05 4.66 4.57
N ASP A 99 -17.00 4.22 5.39
CA ASP A 99 -16.84 4.17 6.85
C ASP A 99 -15.83 3.11 7.25
N GLU A 100 -15.98 1.87 6.74
CA GLU A 100 -15.02 0.80 6.95
C GLU A 100 -15.01 -0.19 5.77
N ARG A 101 -13.81 -0.63 5.40
CA ARG A 101 -13.60 -1.76 4.52
C ARG A 101 -12.62 -2.72 5.17
N PHE A 102 -13.03 -3.97 5.34
CA PHE A 102 -12.16 -5.08 5.68
C PHE A 102 -11.96 -5.95 4.44
N SER A 103 -10.72 -6.19 4.07
CA SER A 103 -10.38 -7.02 2.92
C SER A 103 -9.41 -8.13 3.33
N PHE A 104 -9.64 -9.33 2.84
CA PHE A 104 -8.72 -10.45 2.96
C PHE A 104 -8.42 -10.98 1.56
N LEU A 105 -7.16 -10.97 1.18
CA LEU A 105 -6.67 -11.48 -0.09
C LEU A 105 -5.66 -12.58 0.17
N GLY A 106 -5.75 -13.68 -0.54
CA GLY A 106 -4.76 -14.75 -0.48
C GLY A 106 -4.61 -15.48 -1.80
N GLY A 107 -3.40 -15.96 -2.07
CA GLY A 107 -3.14 -16.68 -3.28
C GLY A 107 -1.65 -16.93 -3.55
N PRO A 108 -1.33 -17.56 -4.70
CA PRO A 108 0.04 -17.75 -5.16
C PRO A 108 0.61 -16.48 -5.78
N ALA A 109 1.93 -16.34 -5.68
CA ALA A 109 2.69 -15.36 -6.44
C ALA A 109 4.00 -15.97 -6.93
N TYR A 110 4.54 -15.39 -7.99
CA TYR A 110 5.75 -15.84 -8.65
C TYR A 110 6.70 -14.69 -8.93
N ASP A 111 7.94 -14.79 -8.41
CA ASP A 111 9.02 -13.87 -8.73
C ASP A 111 9.53 -14.19 -10.14
N VAL A 112 9.09 -13.43 -11.15
CA VAL A 112 9.49 -13.60 -12.55
C VAL A 112 11.00 -13.36 -12.69
N PHE A 113 11.49 -12.33 -12.02
CA PHE A 113 12.91 -12.13 -11.76
C PHE A 113 13.13 -11.45 -10.41
N LYS A 114 14.24 -11.81 -9.79
CA LYS A 114 14.69 -11.24 -8.52
C LYS A 114 16.20 -11.11 -8.57
N THR A 115 16.69 -9.88 -8.53
CA THR A 115 18.11 -9.54 -8.56
C THR A 115 18.46 -8.66 -7.34
N ASN A 116 19.71 -8.31 -7.20
CA ASN A 116 20.15 -7.36 -6.16
C ASN A 116 19.65 -5.92 -6.42
N ARG A 117 19.06 -5.64 -7.60
CA ARG A 117 18.65 -4.31 -8.01
C ARG A 117 17.17 -4.20 -8.35
N SER A 118 16.52 -5.32 -8.63
CA SER A 118 15.13 -5.31 -9.08
C SER A 118 14.41 -6.60 -8.73
N LEU A 119 13.13 -6.46 -8.48
CA LEU A 119 12.16 -7.53 -8.31
C LEU A 119 10.99 -7.26 -9.24
N PHE A 120 10.56 -8.29 -9.97
CA PHE A 120 9.28 -8.29 -10.68
C PHE A 120 8.51 -9.53 -10.30
N ARG A 121 7.35 -9.33 -9.71
CA ARG A 121 6.47 -10.37 -9.20
C ARG A 121 5.09 -10.25 -9.80
N LEU A 122 4.52 -11.38 -10.14
CA LEU A 122 3.11 -11.53 -10.49
C LEU A 122 2.42 -12.34 -9.42
N GLY A 123 1.21 -11.93 -9.06
CA GLY A 123 0.39 -12.62 -8.08
C GLY A 123 -1.06 -12.69 -8.51
N GLY A 124 -1.77 -13.65 -7.98
CA GLY A 124 -3.21 -13.77 -8.16
C GLY A 124 -3.85 -14.50 -6.98
N GLY A 125 -5.13 -14.30 -6.80
CA GLY A 125 -5.83 -14.92 -5.68
C GLY A 125 -7.30 -14.58 -5.62
N ILE A 126 -7.88 -14.88 -4.47
CA ILE A 126 -9.26 -14.52 -4.14
C ILE A 126 -9.22 -13.49 -3.02
N SER A 127 -10.00 -12.43 -3.20
CA SER A 127 -10.25 -11.40 -2.22
C SER A 127 -11.68 -11.52 -1.71
N TYR A 128 -11.85 -11.40 -0.41
CA TYR A 128 -13.14 -11.19 0.23
C TYR A 128 -13.13 -9.81 0.89
N THR A 129 -14.15 -9.01 0.60
CA THR A 129 -14.29 -7.64 1.10
C THR A 129 -15.63 -7.46 1.79
N LYS A 130 -15.59 -6.85 2.97
CA LYS A 130 -16.77 -6.37 3.68
C LYS A 130 -16.68 -4.85 3.76
N GLU A 131 -17.64 -4.17 3.13
CA GLU A 131 -17.68 -2.72 2.98
C GLU A 131 -18.89 -2.15 3.71
N ARG A 132 -18.68 -1.14 4.55
CA ARG A 132 -19.71 -0.34 5.16
C ARG A 132 -19.52 1.11 4.71
N TYR A 133 -20.53 1.65 4.07
CA TYR A 133 -20.57 3.04 3.64
C TYR A 133 -21.42 3.85 4.63
N PHE A 134 -21.18 5.16 4.70
CA PHE A 134 -22.00 6.04 5.54
C PHE A 134 -23.45 5.97 5.10
N GLU A 135 -24.37 5.82 6.08
CA GLU A 135 -25.84 5.77 5.86
C GLU A 135 -26.34 4.65 4.93
N LYS A 136 -25.53 3.59 4.70
CA LYS A 136 -25.89 2.47 3.82
C LYS A 136 -25.70 1.12 4.49
N GLU A 137 -26.34 0.12 3.90
CA GLU A 137 -26.15 -1.27 4.32
C GLU A 137 -24.74 -1.79 4.02
N THR A 138 -24.32 -2.77 4.81
CA THR A 138 -23.05 -3.43 4.63
C THR A 138 -23.08 -4.32 3.38
N VAL A 139 -22.11 -4.17 2.51
CA VAL A 139 -21.96 -4.96 1.29
C VAL A 139 -20.80 -5.94 1.46
N ASN A 140 -21.02 -7.20 1.05
CA ASN A 140 -20.00 -8.22 1.02
C ASN A 140 -19.70 -8.61 -0.42
N ASN A 141 -18.42 -8.64 -0.78
CA ASN A 141 -17.97 -8.95 -2.13
C ASN A 141 -16.92 -10.06 -2.10
N ALA A 142 -17.00 -10.95 -3.07
CA ALA A 142 -15.91 -11.83 -3.46
C ALA A 142 -15.35 -11.37 -4.80
N GLU A 143 -14.04 -11.27 -4.89
CA GLU A 143 -13.32 -10.74 -6.05
C GLU A 143 -12.19 -11.69 -6.42
N ALA A 144 -11.96 -11.89 -7.72
CA ALA A 144 -10.65 -12.35 -8.15
C ALA A 144 -9.66 -11.19 -8.03
N ALA A 145 -8.39 -11.49 -7.77
CA ALA A 145 -7.36 -10.46 -7.66
C ALA A 145 -6.16 -10.85 -8.53
N PHE A 146 -5.65 -9.88 -9.27
CA PHE A 146 -4.40 -10.01 -10.04
C PHE A 146 -3.50 -8.84 -9.68
N GLY A 147 -2.24 -9.14 -9.35
CA GLY A 147 -1.30 -8.15 -8.86
C GLY A 147 0.04 -8.20 -9.58
N ILE A 148 0.62 -7.03 -9.71
CA ILE A 148 1.99 -6.81 -10.18
C ILE A 148 2.72 -6.03 -9.09
N ASP A 149 3.87 -6.54 -8.66
CA ASP A 149 4.81 -5.87 -7.77
C ASP A 149 6.13 -5.69 -8.52
N TYR A 150 6.51 -4.44 -8.74
CA TYR A 150 7.79 -4.09 -9.37
C TYR A 150 8.58 -3.18 -8.44
N GLN A 151 9.81 -3.59 -8.13
CA GLN A 151 10.70 -2.85 -7.26
C GLN A 151 12.06 -2.68 -7.92
N LEU A 152 12.61 -1.48 -7.81
CA LEU A 152 13.95 -1.13 -8.26
C LEU A 152 14.74 -0.54 -7.09
N PHE A 153 15.97 -1.02 -6.89
CA PHE A 153 16.85 -0.59 -5.82
C PHE A 153 18.19 -0.15 -6.37
N LYS A 154 18.63 1.02 -5.99
CA LYS A 154 20.02 1.46 -6.18
C LYS A 154 20.69 1.57 -4.81
N LEU A 155 21.61 0.65 -4.53
CA LEU A 155 22.26 0.52 -3.21
C LEU A 155 23.45 1.47 -3.01
N TYR A 156 23.91 2.15 -4.07
CA TYR A 156 25.02 3.09 -4.00
C TYR A 156 24.50 4.53 -3.89
N THR A 157 25.28 5.37 -3.24
CA THR A 157 24.95 6.78 -2.99
C THR A 157 24.78 7.58 -4.30
N PRO A 158 23.69 8.35 -4.47
CA PRO A 158 22.52 8.33 -3.60
C PRO A 158 21.73 7.02 -3.76
N LYS A 159 21.24 6.45 -2.64
CA LYS A 159 20.34 5.29 -2.70
C LYS A 159 19.02 5.73 -3.30
N VAL A 160 18.45 4.84 -4.10
CA VAL A 160 17.15 5.05 -4.74
C VAL A 160 16.33 3.77 -4.56
N ASP A 161 15.11 3.94 -4.03
CA ASP A 161 14.13 2.87 -3.95
C ASP A 161 12.89 3.30 -4.74
N TRP A 162 12.49 2.50 -5.72
CA TRP A 162 11.23 2.70 -6.44
C TRP A 162 10.38 1.45 -6.34
N ILE A 163 9.23 1.57 -5.71
CA ILE A 163 8.32 0.49 -5.39
C ILE A 163 6.99 0.77 -6.09
N ASN A 164 6.45 -0.21 -6.79
CA ASN A 164 5.18 -0.13 -7.49
C ASN A 164 4.36 -1.38 -7.20
N ASN A 165 3.11 -1.17 -6.78
CA ASN A 165 2.12 -2.21 -6.57
C ASN A 165 0.88 -1.85 -7.40
N PHE A 166 0.46 -2.75 -8.26
CA PHE A 166 -0.75 -2.59 -9.05
C PHE A 166 -1.63 -3.83 -8.87
N PHE A 167 -2.89 -3.60 -8.55
CA PHE A 167 -3.88 -4.67 -8.39
C PHE A 167 -5.14 -4.38 -9.20
N VAL A 168 -5.70 -5.44 -9.77
CA VAL A 168 -6.99 -5.45 -10.44
C VAL A 168 -7.89 -6.44 -9.71
N TYR A 169 -9.10 -6.00 -9.35
CA TYR A 169 -10.09 -6.79 -8.63
C TYR A 169 -11.40 -6.88 -9.42
N PRO A 170 -11.51 -7.79 -10.40
CA PRO A 170 -12.81 -8.11 -10.99
C PRO A 170 -13.71 -8.78 -9.96
N ASN A 171 -14.90 -8.22 -9.76
CA ASN A 171 -15.83 -8.69 -8.75
C ASN A 171 -16.57 -9.93 -9.25
N ILE A 172 -16.64 -10.97 -8.42
CA ILE A 172 -17.31 -12.24 -8.73
C ILE A 172 -18.79 -12.17 -8.35
N THR A 173 -19.11 -11.45 -7.26
CA THR A 173 -20.47 -11.35 -6.72
C THR A 173 -21.29 -10.24 -7.36
N THR A 174 -20.65 -9.16 -7.80
CA THR A 174 -21.30 -8.02 -8.45
C THR A 174 -20.87 -7.97 -9.91
N SER A 175 -21.77 -8.32 -10.81
CA SER A 175 -21.48 -8.41 -12.25
C SER A 175 -21.00 -7.07 -12.81
N GLY A 176 -19.86 -7.09 -13.53
CA GLY A 176 -19.29 -5.94 -14.21
C GLY A 176 -18.57 -4.94 -13.31
N ARG A 177 -18.54 -5.14 -11.99
CA ARG A 177 -17.75 -4.30 -11.09
C ARG A 177 -16.26 -4.69 -11.15
N VAL A 178 -15.41 -3.69 -11.36
CA VAL A 178 -13.94 -3.84 -11.35
C VAL A 178 -13.35 -2.71 -10.53
N ARG A 179 -12.46 -3.08 -9.59
CA ARG A 179 -11.66 -2.13 -8.82
C ARG A 179 -10.20 -2.22 -9.24
N LEU A 180 -9.52 -1.08 -9.25
CA LEU A 180 -8.07 -0.96 -9.49
C LEU A 180 -7.43 -0.26 -8.29
N GLU A 181 -6.25 -0.70 -7.91
CA GLU A 181 -5.42 -0.04 -6.91
C GLU A 181 -3.99 0.08 -7.46
N LEU A 182 -3.47 1.29 -7.50
CA LEU A 182 -2.07 1.58 -7.83
C LEU A 182 -1.44 2.32 -6.66
N ASP A 183 -0.30 1.84 -6.23
CA ASP A 183 0.55 2.49 -5.22
C ASP A 183 1.97 2.50 -5.75
N THR A 184 2.54 3.70 -5.92
CA THR A 184 3.93 3.86 -6.36
C THR A 184 4.65 4.82 -5.44
N LYS A 185 5.86 4.46 -5.03
CA LYS A 185 6.69 5.22 -4.11
C LYS A 185 8.13 5.27 -4.60
N LEU A 186 8.63 6.49 -4.81
CA LEU A 186 10.03 6.78 -5.12
C LEU A 186 10.68 7.43 -3.89
N ARG A 187 11.80 6.88 -3.43
CA ARG A 187 12.61 7.39 -2.33
C ARG A 187 14.02 7.66 -2.80
N LEU A 188 14.54 8.85 -2.48
CA LEU A 188 15.88 9.31 -2.83
C LEU A 188 16.64 9.67 -1.55
N GLU A 189 17.75 8.98 -1.27
CA GLU A 189 18.58 9.28 -0.10
C GLU A 189 19.25 10.66 -0.27
N ILE A 190 19.06 11.55 0.73
CA ILE A 190 19.74 12.84 0.79
C ILE A 190 20.99 12.75 1.66
N PHE A 191 20.87 12.07 2.81
CA PHE A 191 21.97 11.72 3.70
C PHE A 191 21.60 10.41 4.41
N LYS A 192 22.57 9.79 5.06
CA LYS A 192 22.45 8.44 5.62
C LYS A 192 21.12 8.23 6.35
N ASP A 193 20.34 7.25 5.89
CA ASP A 193 19.05 6.80 6.45
C ASP A 193 17.89 7.81 6.34
N PHE A 194 18.12 8.99 5.74
CA PHE A 194 17.10 10.00 5.47
C PHE A 194 16.88 10.19 3.97
N PHE A 195 15.60 10.23 3.58
CA PHE A 195 15.15 10.25 2.18
C PHE A 195 14.13 11.37 1.95
N ILE A 196 14.13 11.92 0.75
CA ILE A 196 12.95 12.56 0.18
C ILE A 196 12.12 11.46 -0.48
N ASN A 197 10.82 11.48 -0.27
CA ASN A 197 9.89 10.55 -0.89
C ASN A 197 8.84 11.26 -1.75
N PHE A 198 8.43 10.55 -2.79
CA PHE A 198 7.31 10.89 -3.66
C PHE A 198 6.43 9.67 -3.74
N SER A 199 5.18 9.80 -3.33
CA SER A 199 4.19 8.73 -3.37
C SER A 199 3.02 9.14 -4.24
N PHE A 200 2.57 8.24 -5.09
CA PHE A 200 1.35 8.38 -5.86
C PHE A 200 0.46 7.17 -5.58
N TYR A 201 -0.76 7.43 -5.23
CA TYR A 201 -1.80 6.44 -4.99
C TYR A 201 -2.97 6.72 -5.92
N ASP A 202 -3.57 5.68 -6.46
CA ASP A 202 -4.78 5.74 -7.26
C ASP A 202 -5.70 4.57 -6.93
N SER A 203 -6.97 4.84 -6.68
CA SER A 203 -8.01 3.87 -6.42
C SER A 203 -9.20 4.15 -7.31
N TYR A 204 -9.53 3.20 -8.16
CA TYR A 204 -10.64 3.27 -9.09
C TYR A 204 -11.65 2.17 -8.81
N ASP A 205 -12.94 2.51 -8.85
CA ASP A 205 -14.07 1.58 -8.80
C ASP A 205 -15.10 2.03 -9.86
N ASN A 206 -15.36 1.20 -10.86
CA ASN A 206 -16.29 1.56 -11.92
C ASN A 206 -17.76 1.58 -11.47
N GLN A 207 -18.08 0.87 -10.38
CA GLN A 207 -19.41 0.78 -9.79
C GLN A 207 -19.34 0.98 -8.27
N PRO A 208 -19.00 2.21 -7.79
CA PRO A 208 -19.00 2.48 -6.36
C PRO A 208 -20.44 2.33 -5.83
N PRO A 209 -20.64 1.82 -4.60
CA PRO A 209 -21.96 1.56 -4.04
C PRO A 209 -22.77 2.83 -3.76
N SER A 210 -22.13 3.99 -3.77
CA SER A 210 -22.79 5.30 -3.65
C SER A 210 -22.73 6.05 -4.98
N GLU A 211 -23.88 6.57 -5.44
CA GLU A 211 -23.93 7.43 -6.63
C GLU A 211 -23.20 8.76 -6.43
N THR A 212 -23.04 9.18 -5.18
CA THR A 212 -22.32 10.40 -4.78
C THR A 212 -20.82 10.16 -4.56
N ALA A 213 -20.38 8.92 -4.40
CA ALA A 213 -18.96 8.59 -4.24
C ALA A 213 -18.22 8.76 -5.58
N THR A 214 -17.01 9.29 -5.48
CA THR A 214 -16.13 9.40 -6.65
C THR A 214 -15.70 8.02 -7.14
N LYS A 215 -15.71 7.83 -8.45
CA LYS A 215 -15.21 6.57 -9.06
C LYS A 215 -13.70 6.45 -8.99
N ASN A 216 -13.01 7.57 -8.90
CA ASN A 216 -11.55 7.62 -8.88
C ASN A 216 -11.07 8.55 -7.76
N ASP A 217 -10.14 8.07 -6.95
CA ASP A 217 -9.45 8.81 -5.91
C ASP A 217 -7.95 8.66 -6.14
N TYR A 218 -7.27 9.74 -6.53
CA TYR A 218 -5.83 9.76 -6.71
C TYR A 218 -5.15 10.83 -5.88
N ARG A 219 -3.92 10.55 -5.45
CA ARG A 219 -3.16 11.45 -4.60
C ARG A 219 -1.68 11.42 -4.94
N PHE A 220 -1.08 12.59 -4.84
CA PHE A 220 0.35 12.75 -4.89
C PHE A 220 0.84 13.35 -3.57
N VAL A 221 1.79 12.68 -2.92
CA VAL A 221 2.34 13.08 -1.63
C VAL A 221 3.84 13.20 -1.73
N THR A 222 4.39 14.30 -1.21
CA THR A 222 5.83 14.47 -1.02
C THR A 222 6.13 14.58 0.46
N GLY A 223 7.27 14.06 0.89
CA GLY A 223 7.63 14.11 2.30
C GLY A 223 9.07 13.69 2.54
N VAL A 224 9.40 13.57 3.81
CA VAL A 224 10.69 13.05 4.26
C VAL A 224 10.48 11.70 4.95
N SER A 225 11.43 10.81 4.81
CA SER A 225 11.41 9.52 5.48
C SER A 225 12.70 9.24 6.22
N TRP A 226 12.56 8.51 7.29
CA TRP A 226 13.63 7.88 8.00
C TRP A 226 13.47 6.37 7.97
N SER A 227 14.55 5.64 7.62
CA SER A 227 14.53 4.18 7.64
C SER A 227 15.51 3.64 8.67
N PHE A 228 15.14 2.53 9.28
CA PHE A 228 15.92 1.83 10.28
C PHE A 228 16.06 0.34 9.95
N ASN A 229 17.16 -0.21 10.42
CA ASN A 229 17.54 -1.62 10.30
C ASN A 229 17.67 -2.27 11.65
#